data_1f1bf9f9c52538db5513ab1567701490
#
_entry.id   1f1bf9f9c52538db5513ab1567701490
#
_cell.length_a   1.000
_cell.length_b   1.000
_cell.length_c   1.000
_cell.angle_alpha   90.00
_cell.angle_beta   90.00
_cell.angle_gamma   90.00
#
_symmetry.space_group_name_H-M   'P 1'
#
loop_
_entity.id
_entity.type
_entity.pdbx_description
1 polymer ?
#
loop_
_entity_poly.entity_id
_entity_poly.type
_entity_poly.pdbx_seq_one_letter_code
_entity_poly.pdbx_strand_id
1 'polypeptide(L)'
;MGGTIIAFLTGVLALLLLWAGIEDVRTREIANWKNLTIALLAPLSWWASGMTPWPDMALQLGIAAIVFALFCGAFALGWMGGGDVKMIGALALWFPLQLLVWMLVVMSIAGGVLTVLMVLDRGARKGGEIEIPYGVAIAFAALLALRELHLNHSPIMV
;
A
#
# COMPACT_ATOMS: atom_id res chain seq x y z
N MET A 1 -3.31 -15.37 21.73
CA MET A 1 -2.54 -14.12 21.82
C MET A 1 -2.12 -13.59 20.45
N GLY A 2 -1.58 -14.39 19.53
CA GLY A 2 -1.16 -13.91 18.20
C GLY A 2 -2.27 -13.24 17.39
N GLY A 3 -3.46 -13.80 17.32
CA GLY A 3 -4.58 -13.24 16.56
C GLY A 3 -5.02 -11.85 17.02
N THR A 4 -5.00 -11.57 18.33
CA THR A 4 -5.32 -10.24 18.86
C THR A 4 -4.27 -9.19 18.48
N ILE A 5 -3.00 -9.59 18.49
CA ILE A 5 -1.88 -8.72 18.07
C ILE A 5 -1.99 -8.41 16.57
N ILE A 6 -2.26 -9.42 15.76
CA ILE A 6 -2.45 -9.25 14.30
C ILE A 6 -3.63 -8.32 14.02
N ALA A 7 -4.77 -8.53 14.67
CA ALA A 7 -5.94 -7.66 14.52
C ALA A 7 -5.65 -6.22 14.92
N PHE A 8 -4.90 -6.00 16.00
CA PHE A 8 -4.46 -4.67 16.41
C PHE A 8 -3.53 -4.02 15.39
N LEU A 9 -2.50 -4.75 14.92
CA LEU A 9 -1.54 -4.24 13.95
C LEU A 9 -2.19 -3.92 12.60
N THR A 10 -3.10 -4.76 12.13
CA THR A 10 -3.87 -4.50 10.90
C THR A 10 -4.82 -3.31 11.06
N GLY A 11 -5.41 -3.11 12.24
CA GLY A 11 -6.20 -1.93 12.56
C GLY A 11 -5.36 -0.64 12.52
N VAL A 12 -4.17 -0.67 13.10
CA VAL A 12 -3.22 0.46 13.04
C VAL A 12 -2.81 0.75 11.61
N LEU A 13 -2.50 -0.30 10.82
CA LEU A 13 -2.18 -0.15 9.41
C LEU A 13 -3.33 0.50 8.63
N ALA A 14 -4.57 0.03 8.84
CA ALA A 14 -5.75 0.62 8.18
C ALA A 14 -5.91 2.11 8.50
N LEU A 15 -5.71 2.51 9.76
CA LEU A 15 -5.76 3.92 10.16
C LEU A 15 -4.65 4.76 9.51
N LEU A 16 -3.42 4.23 9.44
CA LEU A 16 -2.31 4.90 8.76
C LEU A 16 -2.58 5.07 7.26
N LEU A 17 -3.16 4.06 6.61
CA LEU A 17 -3.55 4.12 5.19
C LEU A 17 -4.64 5.15 4.93
N LEU A 18 -5.69 5.19 5.76
CA LEU A 18 -6.73 6.21 5.67
C LEU A 18 -6.14 7.61 5.84
N TRP A 19 -5.27 7.79 6.84
CA TRP A 19 -4.61 9.07 7.05
C TRP A 19 -3.71 9.47 5.89
N ALA A 20 -2.90 8.55 5.37
CA ALA A 20 -2.04 8.79 4.22
C ALA A 20 -2.85 9.18 2.97
N GLY A 21 -3.97 8.49 2.70
CA GLY A 21 -4.87 8.83 1.60
C GLY A 21 -5.51 10.22 1.74
N ILE A 22 -5.95 10.59 2.96
CA ILE A 22 -6.51 11.92 3.23
C ILE A 22 -5.46 13.02 3.06
N GLU A 23 -4.24 12.77 3.53
CA GLU A 23 -3.12 13.71 3.40
C GLU A 23 -2.76 13.91 1.92
N ASP A 24 -2.68 12.82 1.15
CA ASP A 24 -2.38 12.86 -0.28
C ASP A 24 -3.40 13.69 -1.08
N VAL A 25 -4.69 13.61 -0.73
CA VAL A 25 -5.73 14.48 -1.33
C VAL A 25 -5.47 15.96 -1.03
N ARG A 26 -4.99 16.28 0.16
CA ARG A 26 -4.86 17.65 0.65
C ARG A 26 -3.55 18.31 0.26
N THR A 27 -2.45 17.59 0.38
CA THR A 27 -1.09 18.13 0.27
C THR A 27 -0.29 17.56 -0.88
N ARG A 28 -0.77 16.50 -1.53
CA ARG A 28 -0.04 15.74 -2.58
C ARG A 28 1.29 15.17 -2.09
N GLU A 29 1.43 15.04 -0.79
CA GLU A 29 2.62 14.49 -0.14
C GLU A 29 2.21 13.46 0.90
N ILE A 30 2.95 12.36 0.98
CA ILE A 30 2.81 11.36 2.04
C ILE A 30 3.99 11.50 2.98
N ALA A 31 3.73 11.83 4.24
CA ALA A 31 4.77 12.03 5.23
C ALA A 31 5.63 10.77 5.42
N ASN A 32 6.95 10.91 5.34
CA ASN A 32 7.91 9.81 5.42
C ASN A 32 7.75 8.94 6.69
N TRP A 33 7.38 9.54 7.81
CA TRP A 33 7.21 8.82 9.06
C TRP A 33 6.10 7.77 8.99
N LYS A 34 5.03 8.00 8.21
CA LYS A 34 3.94 7.03 8.00
C LYS A 34 4.45 5.81 7.27
N ASN A 35 5.16 6.01 6.16
CA ASN A 35 5.76 4.92 5.40
C ASN A 35 6.75 4.13 6.23
N LEU A 36 7.56 4.82 7.04
CA LEU A 36 8.48 4.17 7.97
C LEU A 36 7.74 3.37 9.04
N THR A 37 6.69 3.92 9.63
CA THR A 37 5.87 3.22 10.63
C THR A 37 5.23 1.97 10.03
N ILE A 38 4.64 2.06 8.84
CA ILE A 38 4.08 0.91 8.13
C ILE A 38 5.15 -0.16 7.94
N ALA A 39 6.35 0.20 7.47
CA ALA A 39 7.43 -0.75 7.26
C ALA A 39 7.92 -1.40 8.57
N LEU A 40 8.05 -0.64 9.65
CA LEU A 40 8.54 -1.15 10.95
C LEU A 40 7.51 -2.04 11.68
N LEU A 41 6.23 -1.85 11.43
CA LEU A 41 5.17 -2.71 12.01
C LEU A 41 5.09 -4.08 11.31
N ALA A 42 5.56 -4.22 10.07
CA ALA A 42 5.49 -5.48 9.33
C ALA A 42 6.24 -6.63 10.00
N PRO A 43 7.49 -6.49 10.47
CA PRO A 43 8.20 -7.56 11.19
C PRO A 43 7.47 -8.02 12.47
N LEU A 44 6.79 -7.10 13.17
CA LEU A 44 5.98 -7.44 14.33
C LEU A 44 4.77 -8.31 13.94
N SER A 45 4.15 -7.99 12.80
CA SER A 45 3.06 -8.80 12.22
C SER A 45 3.55 -10.20 11.82
N TRP A 46 4.71 -10.31 11.21
CA TRP A 46 5.32 -11.61 10.86
C TRP A 46 5.56 -12.49 12.07
N TRP A 47 6.14 -11.89 13.11
CA TRP A 47 6.37 -12.59 14.38
C TRP A 47 5.07 -13.04 15.04
N ALA A 48 4.07 -12.17 15.09
CA ALA A 48 2.74 -12.49 15.64
C ALA A 48 2.02 -13.58 14.83
N SER A 49 2.28 -13.68 13.53
CA SER A 49 1.75 -14.68 12.61
C SER A 49 2.51 -16.02 12.66
N GLY A 50 3.62 -16.09 13.41
CA GLY A 50 4.44 -17.30 13.51
C GLY A 50 5.30 -17.58 12.26
N MET A 51 5.58 -16.56 11.43
CA MET A 51 6.47 -16.73 10.29
C MET A 51 7.88 -17.12 10.76
N THR A 52 8.50 -18.07 10.06
CA THR A 52 9.87 -18.48 10.37
C THR A 52 10.86 -17.46 9.79
N PRO A 53 12.02 -17.18 10.48
CA PRO A 53 13.03 -16.29 9.92
C PRO A 53 13.54 -16.76 8.54
N TRP A 54 13.62 -18.07 8.34
CA TRP A 54 13.98 -18.73 7.10
C TRP A 54 13.06 -19.92 6.85
N PRO A 55 12.39 -20.04 5.69
CA PRO A 55 12.50 -19.16 4.50
C PRO A 55 11.52 -17.97 4.51
N ASP A 56 10.49 -17.93 5.38
CA ASP A 56 9.31 -17.10 5.19
C ASP A 56 9.62 -15.59 5.21
N MET A 57 10.27 -15.10 6.28
CA MET A 57 10.60 -13.67 6.40
C MET A 57 11.63 -13.25 5.34
N ALA A 58 12.59 -14.13 5.01
CA ALA A 58 13.59 -13.86 3.98
C ALA A 58 12.95 -13.72 2.59
N LEU A 59 12.00 -14.60 2.26
CA LEU A 59 11.24 -14.50 1.00
C LEU A 59 10.41 -13.22 0.94
N GLN A 60 9.72 -12.86 2.04
CA GLN A 60 8.92 -11.65 2.10
C GLN A 60 9.78 -10.38 1.93
N LEU A 61 10.96 -10.33 2.57
CA LEU A 61 11.94 -9.26 2.37
C LEU A 61 12.43 -9.20 0.93
N GLY A 62 12.71 -10.35 0.32
CA GLY A 62 13.13 -10.44 -1.07
C GLY A 62 12.08 -9.90 -2.04
N ILE A 63 10.80 -10.29 -1.85
CA ILE A 63 9.66 -9.79 -2.63
C ILE A 63 9.55 -8.28 -2.48
N ALA A 64 9.57 -7.77 -1.24
CA ALA A 64 9.48 -6.35 -0.97
C ALA A 64 10.63 -5.55 -1.59
N ALA A 65 11.86 -6.08 -1.53
CA ALA A 65 13.03 -5.46 -2.13
C ALA A 65 12.92 -5.38 -3.67
N ILE A 66 12.44 -6.44 -4.33
CA ILE A 66 12.23 -6.46 -5.78
C ILE A 66 11.16 -5.44 -6.17
N VAL A 67 10.01 -5.44 -5.49
CA VAL A 67 8.93 -4.50 -5.77
C VAL A 67 9.39 -3.07 -5.53
N PHE A 68 10.05 -2.79 -4.43
CA PHE A 68 10.59 -1.47 -4.14
C PHE A 68 11.59 -1.01 -5.21
N ALA A 69 12.50 -1.87 -5.66
CA ALA A 69 13.46 -1.58 -6.72
C ALA A 69 12.79 -1.26 -8.06
N LEU A 70 11.75 -2.02 -8.44
CA LEU A 70 10.95 -1.76 -9.64
C LEU A 70 10.29 -0.37 -9.60
N PHE A 71 9.66 -0.02 -8.47
CA PHE A 71 9.03 1.28 -8.31
C PHE A 71 10.03 2.44 -8.14
N CYS A 72 11.22 2.19 -7.60
CA CYS A 72 12.34 3.15 -7.65
C CYS A 72 12.75 3.44 -9.10
N GLY A 73 12.71 2.45 -9.99
CA GLY A 73 12.89 2.65 -11.43
C GLY A 73 11.82 3.58 -12.03
N ALA A 74 10.54 3.36 -11.69
CA ALA A 74 9.43 4.21 -12.11
C ALA A 74 9.59 5.65 -11.59
N PHE A 75 10.06 5.82 -10.35
CA PHE A 75 10.39 7.13 -9.79
C PHE A 75 11.54 7.81 -10.53
N ALA A 76 12.60 7.08 -10.84
CA ALA A 76 13.74 7.61 -11.59
C ALA A 76 13.37 8.07 -13.01
N LEU A 77 12.34 7.45 -13.60
CA LEU A 77 11.76 7.84 -14.89
C LEU A 77 10.75 9.01 -14.77
N GLY A 78 10.47 9.48 -13.55
CA GLY A 78 9.51 10.57 -13.32
C GLY A 78 8.03 10.15 -13.44
N TRP A 79 7.72 8.85 -13.41
CA TRP A 79 6.35 8.36 -13.58
C TRP A 79 5.55 8.35 -12.29
N MET A 80 6.21 8.42 -11.14
CA MET A 80 5.58 8.27 -9.82
C MET A 80 6.27 9.12 -8.76
N GLY A 81 5.52 9.56 -7.75
CA GLY A 81 6.03 10.30 -6.60
C GLY A 81 6.87 9.42 -5.65
N GLY A 82 7.89 10.00 -5.03
CA GLY A 82 8.74 9.27 -4.08
C GLY A 82 8.02 8.81 -2.81
N GLY A 83 6.94 9.50 -2.42
CA GLY A 83 6.05 9.10 -1.32
C GLY A 83 5.32 7.81 -1.63
N ASP A 84 4.78 7.69 -2.85
CA ASP A 84 4.04 6.54 -3.35
C ASP A 84 4.94 5.29 -3.41
N VAL A 85 6.16 5.46 -3.94
CA VAL A 85 7.14 4.37 -4.01
C VAL A 85 7.46 3.81 -2.64
N LYS A 86 7.69 4.68 -1.65
CA LYS A 86 7.95 4.27 -0.26
C LYS A 86 6.75 3.55 0.34
N MET A 87 5.53 4.03 0.06
CA MET A 87 4.30 3.42 0.55
C MET A 87 4.10 2.03 -0.05
N ILE A 88 4.29 1.84 -1.36
CA ILE A 88 4.21 0.54 -2.01
C ILE A 88 5.26 -0.42 -1.45
N GLY A 89 6.51 0.03 -1.29
CA GLY A 89 7.58 -0.78 -0.69
C GLY A 89 7.28 -1.21 0.74
N ALA A 90 6.72 -0.31 1.56
CA ALA A 90 6.30 -0.63 2.92
C ALA A 90 5.14 -1.63 2.95
N LEU A 91 4.16 -1.50 2.04
CA LEU A 91 3.04 -2.42 1.90
C LEU A 91 3.45 -3.79 1.36
N ALA A 92 4.47 -3.85 0.52
CA ALA A 92 5.03 -5.11 0.04
C ALA A 92 5.59 -6.00 1.17
N LEU A 93 5.89 -5.44 2.33
CA LEU A 93 6.24 -6.21 3.53
C LEU A 93 5.03 -6.87 4.20
N TRP A 94 3.81 -6.38 3.98
CA TRP A 94 2.60 -6.86 4.65
C TRP A 94 1.85 -7.95 3.90
N PHE A 95 1.89 -7.92 2.58
CA PHE A 95 1.06 -8.78 1.76
C PHE A 95 1.86 -9.91 1.13
N PRO A 96 1.38 -11.17 1.17
CA PRO A 96 1.95 -12.25 0.39
C PRO A 96 1.88 -11.93 -1.10
N LEU A 97 2.79 -12.50 -1.89
CA LEU A 97 2.98 -12.16 -3.31
C LEU A 97 1.67 -12.08 -4.11
N GLN A 98 0.79 -13.07 -3.95
CA GLN A 98 -0.47 -13.11 -4.70
C GLN A 98 -1.37 -11.92 -4.37
N LEU A 99 -1.53 -11.60 -3.10
CA LEU A 99 -2.35 -10.48 -2.64
C LEU A 99 -1.70 -9.14 -2.98
N LEU A 100 -0.36 -9.06 -2.93
CA LEU A 100 0.40 -7.90 -3.34
C LEU A 100 0.19 -7.59 -4.84
N VAL A 101 0.29 -8.60 -5.71
CA VAL A 101 0.02 -8.45 -7.16
C VAL A 101 -1.41 -7.98 -7.38
N TRP A 102 -2.38 -8.59 -6.68
CA TRP A 102 -3.79 -8.18 -6.76
C TRP A 102 -3.95 -6.70 -6.32
N MET A 103 -3.34 -6.30 -5.21
CA MET A 103 -3.34 -4.92 -4.73
C MET A 103 -2.76 -3.95 -5.78
N LEU A 104 -1.64 -4.30 -6.41
CA LEU A 104 -1.02 -3.48 -7.46
C LEU A 104 -1.92 -3.33 -8.70
N VAL A 105 -2.63 -4.38 -9.08
CA VAL A 105 -3.63 -4.32 -10.17
C VAL A 105 -4.78 -3.38 -9.81
N VAL A 106 -5.36 -3.54 -8.62
CA VAL A 106 -6.44 -2.67 -8.14
C VAL A 106 -5.98 -1.22 -8.04
N MET A 107 -4.77 -0.98 -7.51
CA MET A 107 -4.16 0.34 -7.46
C MET A 107 -4.03 0.97 -8.85
N SER A 108 -3.57 0.19 -9.84
CA SER A 108 -3.39 0.68 -11.20
C SER A 108 -4.73 1.06 -11.85
N ILE A 109 -5.78 0.25 -11.64
CA ILE A 109 -7.14 0.55 -12.12
C ILE A 109 -7.68 1.80 -11.42
N ALA A 110 -7.58 1.87 -10.09
CA ALA A 110 -8.06 3.02 -9.32
C ALA A 110 -7.33 4.32 -9.71
N GLY A 111 -6.00 4.25 -9.86
CA GLY A 111 -5.19 5.38 -10.31
C GLY A 111 -5.54 5.82 -11.73
N GLY A 112 -5.78 4.87 -12.64
CA GLY A 112 -6.24 5.14 -14.00
C GLY A 112 -7.61 5.83 -14.03
N VAL A 113 -8.56 5.34 -13.23
CA VAL A 113 -9.89 5.96 -13.09
C VAL A 113 -9.77 7.38 -12.54
N LEU A 114 -8.99 7.59 -11.48
CA LEU A 114 -8.75 8.92 -10.92
C LEU A 114 -8.14 9.87 -11.96
N THR A 115 -7.18 9.38 -12.74
CA THR A 115 -6.54 10.15 -13.81
C THR A 115 -7.58 10.61 -14.85
N VAL A 116 -8.40 9.66 -15.34
CA VAL A 116 -9.44 9.97 -16.33
C VAL A 116 -10.45 10.98 -15.78
N LEU A 117 -10.94 10.78 -14.55
CA LEU A 117 -11.89 11.70 -13.93
C LEU A 117 -11.31 13.11 -13.79
N MET A 118 -10.05 13.24 -13.37
CA MET A 118 -9.39 14.52 -13.23
C MET A 118 -9.12 15.21 -14.57
N VAL A 119 -8.80 14.45 -15.61
CA VAL A 119 -8.62 14.99 -16.97
C VAL A 119 -9.96 15.49 -17.52
N LEU A 120 -11.05 14.76 -17.31
CA LEU A 120 -12.39 15.17 -17.76
C LEU A 120 -12.88 16.42 -17.02
N ASP A 121 -12.68 16.50 -15.70
CA ASP A 121 -13.07 17.68 -14.90
C ASP A 121 -12.28 18.94 -15.35
N ARG A 122 -11.03 18.80 -15.75
CA ARG A 122 -10.21 19.91 -16.24
C ARG A 122 -10.49 20.35 -17.67
N GLY A 123 -11.03 19.48 -18.50
CA GLY A 123 -11.58 19.89 -19.80
C GLY A 123 -12.63 20.98 -19.64
N ALA A 124 -13.25 21.10 -18.46
CA ALA A 124 -14.20 22.14 -18.07
C ALA A 124 -13.53 23.37 -17.38
N ARG A 125 -12.28 23.25 -16.88
CA ARG A 125 -11.58 24.31 -16.11
C ARG A 125 -10.20 24.57 -16.71
N LYS A 126 -10.01 25.70 -17.34
CA LYS A 126 -8.74 26.11 -17.98
C LYS A 126 -7.62 26.35 -16.94
N GLY A 127 -6.52 25.58 -17.01
CA GLY A 127 -5.19 25.93 -16.53
C GLY A 127 -4.74 25.26 -15.22
N GLY A 128 -3.54 24.65 -15.25
CA GLY A 128 -2.74 24.15 -14.14
C GLY A 128 -2.22 22.72 -14.35
N GLU A 129 -1.08 22.39 -13.78
CA GLU A 129 -0.52 21.03 -13.83
C GLU A 129 -1.43 20.03 -13.10
N ILE A 130 -1.55 18.79 -13.65
CA ILE A 130 -2.37 17.75 -13.05
C ILE A 130 -1.49 16.91 -12.14
N GLU A 131 -1.50 17.20 -10.85
CA GLU A 131 -0.96 16.29 -9.85
C GLU A 131 -2.04 15.30 -9.43
N ILE A 132 -1.87 14.03 -9.80
CA ILE A 132 -2.83 12.97 -9.50
C ILE A 132 -2.50 12.40 -8.13
N PRO A 133 -3.48 12.28 -7.18
CA PRO A 133 -3.24 11.71 -5.87
C PRO A 133 -3.14 10.18 -5.95
N TYR A 134 -1.99 9.66 -6.40
CA TYR A 134 -1.77 8.21 -6.47
C TYR A 134 -1.78 7.54 -5.10
N GLY A 135 -1.40 8.24 -4.03
CA GLY A 135 -1.47 7.74 -2.67
C GLY A 135 -2.88 7.33 -2.25
N VAL A 136 -3.91 8.01 -2.77
CA VAL A 136 -5.32 7.60 -2.56
C VAL A 136 -5.60 6.24 -3.19
N ALA A 137 -5.15 6.02 -4.43
CA ALA A 137 -5.35 4.75 -5.12
C ALA A 137 -4.61 3.61 -4.42
N ILE A 138 -3.39 3.87 -3.92
CA ILE A 138 -2.60 2.92 -3.14
C ILE A 138 -3.32 2.60 -1.83
N ALA A 139 -3.74 3.61 -1.07
CA ALA A 139 -4.44 3.43 0.20
C ALA A 139 -5.74 2.64 0.03
N PHE A 140 -6.53 2.97 -0.99
CA PHE A 140 -7.76 2.25 -1.31
C PHE A 140 -7.50 0.78 -1.65
N ALA A 141 -6.56 0.50 -2.55
CA ALA A 141 -6.20 -0.87 -2.93
C ALA A 141 -5.66 -1.68 -1.74
N ALA A 142 -4.83 -1.06 -0.90
CA ALA A 142 -4.29 -1.69 0.30
C ALA A 142 -5.38 -2.00 1.35
N LEU A 143 -6.36 -1.11 1.54
CA LEU A 143 -7.50 -1.36 2.43
C LEU A 143 -8.36 -2.53 1.95
N LEU A 144 -8.58 -2.65 0.63
CA LEU A 144 -9.25 -3.81 0.06
C LEU A 144 -8.44 -5.09 0.25
N ALA A 145 -7.12 -5.04 0.06
CA ALA A 145 -6.24 -6.17 0.30
C ALA A 145 -6.23 -6.60 1.77
N LEU A 146 -6.26 -5.65 2.72
CA LEU A 146 -6.39 -5.97 4.15
C LEU A 146 -7.70 -6.68 4.48
N ARG A 147 -8.80 -6.27 3.85
CA ARG A 147 -10.09 -6.95 4.00
C ARG A 147 -10.00 -8.40 3.52
N GLU A 148 -9.43 -8.64 2.34
CA GLU A 148 -9.24 -9.98 1.80
C GLU A 148 -8.33 -10.84 2.71
N LEU A 149 -7.25 -10.26 3.21
CA LEU A 149 -6.36 -10.93 4.16
C LEU A 149 -7.12 -11.37 5.43
N HIS A 150 -7.98 -10.50 5.94
CA HIS A 150 -8.79 -10.80 7.14
C HIS A 150 -9.84 -11.87 6.88
N LEU A 151 -10.52 -11.84 5.75
CA LEU A 151 -11.54 -12.82 5.38
C LEU A 151 -10.92 -14.22 5.16
N ASN A 152 -9.75 -14.31 4.54
CA ASN A 152 -9.07 -15.58 4.29
C ASN A 152 -8.43 -16.20 5.55
N HIS A 153 -8.21 -15.41 6.61
CA HIS A 153 -7.73 -15.90 7.91
C HIS A 153 -8.87 -16.23 8.88
N SER A 154 -10.12 -15.89 8.56
CA SER A 154 -11.28 -16.39 9.29
C SER A 154 -11.51 -17.82 8.86
N PRO A 155 -11.42 -18.83 9.75
CA PRO A 155 -11.76 -20.20 9.40
C PRO A 155 -13.22 -20.18 8.94
N ILE A 156 -13.44 -20.49 7.67
CA ILE A 156 -14.78 -20.84 7.18
C ILE A 156 -15.12 -22.09 7.98
N MET A 157 -15.98 -21.95 8.99
CA MET A 157 -16.61 -23.09 9.61
C MET A 157 -17.45 -23.77 8.54
N VAL A 158 -16.92 -24.88 8.03
CA VAL A 158 -17.67 -25.89 7.28
C VAL A 158 -18.16 -26.91 8.29
#